data_bbf4f45ddc9d19df5f0458693c9e9810
#
_entry.id   bbf4f45ddc9d19df5f0458693c9e9810
#
_cell.length_a   1.000
_cell.length_b   1.000
_cell.length_c   1.000
_cell.angle_alpha   90.00
_cell.angle_beta   90.00
_cell.angle_gamma   90.00
#
_symmetry.space_group_name_H-M   'P 1'
#
loop_
_entity.id
_entity.type
_entity.pdbx_description
1 polymer ?
#
loop_
_entity_poly.entity_id
_entity_poly.type
_entity_poly.pdbx_seq_one_letter_code
_entity_poly.pdbx_strand_id
1 'polypeptide(L)'
;MTKGRPPASGRGAGSDVIRSPSLGTLGELLARRGLHGNRDTPQTSAQREEPCPAATGPDLSRCGKLTVSRERKGHGGKTATVVSGLGLPARDLDGMARALRRALGCGASVDGDRLVVQGDQVPRVQAWLGARGARRIVVGS
;
A
#
# COMPACT_ATOMS: atom_id res chain seq x y z
N MET A 1 2.48 1.41 60.04
CA MET A 1 3.82 1.43 60.62
C MET A 1 4.83 1.03 59.59
N THR A 2 5.80 1.90 59.36
CA THR A 2 7.13 1.82 58.76
C THR A 2 7.16 1.59 57.24
N LYS A 3 7.23 2.60 56.41
CA LYS A 3 8.36 3.48 56.03
C LYS A 3 9.61 2.67 55.67
N GLY A 4 9.86 2.58 54.38
CA GLY A 4 11.14 2.16 53.81
C GLY A 4 11.34 2.81 52.46
N ARG A 5 11.99 3.95 52.46
CA ARG A 5 12.44 4.72 51.29
C ARG A 5 13.87 4.27 50.98
N PRO A 6 14.22 3.85 49.76
CA PRO A 6 15.61 3.65 49.38
C PRO A 6 16.26 4.96 48.91
N PRO A 7 17.55 5.12 49.19
CA PRO A 7 18.26 6.35 48.89
C PRO A 7 18.74 6.43 47.41
N ALA A 8 18.73 7.64 46.93
CA ALA A 8 19.46 8.03 45.75
C ALA A 8 20.96 8.04 46.02
N SER A 9 21.76 7.48 45.15
CA SER A 9 23.14 7.95 44.91
C SER A 9 23.73 7.18 43.71
N GLY A 10 24.18 7.89 42.76
CA GLY A 10 24.90 7.36 41.61
C GLY A 10 25.22 8.49 40.63
N ARG A 11 26.01 9.45 41.08
CA ARG A 11 26.69 10.39 40.18
C ARG A 11 27.75 9.59 39.42
N GLY A 12 27.57 9.45 38.14
CA GLY A 12 28.58 9.05 37.20
C GLY A 12 28.71 10.13 36.14
N ALA A 13 29.55 11.15 36.46
CA ALA A 13 30.03 12.06 35.45
C ALA A 13 31.06 11.31 34.60
N GLY A 14 30.66 10.91 33.44
CA GLY A 14 31.51 10.45 32.36
C GLY A 14 31.38 11.43 31.23
N SER A 15 32.19 12.46 31.25
CA SER A 15 32.39 13.35 30.11
C SER A 15 33.20 12.63 29.05
N ASP A 16 32.57 11.79 28.26
CA ASP A 16 33.11 11.37 26.99
C ASP A 16 32.79 12.44 25.97
N VAL A 17 33.75 13.38 25.88
CA VAL A 17 33.87 14.28 24.74
C VAL A 17 34.17 13.41 23.53
N ILE A 18 33.15 12.92 22.87
CA ILE A 18 33.29 12.32 21.56
C ILE A 18 33.67 13.46 20.63
N ARG A 19 34.95 13.55 20.41
CA ARG A 19 35.55 14.38 19.37
C ARG A 19 34.94 13.96 18.06
N SER A 20 33.99 14.72 17.59
CA SER A 20 33.40 14.54 16.26
C SER A 20 34.53 14.59 15.24
N PRO A 21 34.72 13.55 14.43
CA PRO A 21 35.65 13.65 13.31
C PRO A 21 35.12 14.72 12.38
N SER A 22 36.00 15.64 12.04
CA SER A 22 35.68 16.76 11.17
C SER A 22 35.03 16.27 9.89
N LEU A 23 33.86 16.81 9.58
CA LEU A 23 33.05 16.53 8.39
C LEU A 23 33.73 16.84 7.04
N GLY A 24 34.99 17.27 7.07
CA GLY A 24 35.75 17.61 5.87
C GLY A 24 36.16 16.43 5.01
N THR A 25 36.32 15.25 5.60
CA THR A 25 36.90 14.08 4.88
C THR A 25 35.89 13.37 4.00
N LEU A 26 34.60 13.44 4.31
CA LEU A 26 33.55 12.73 3.54
C LEU A 26 33.25 13.45 2.23
N GLY A 27 33.29 14.78 2.22
CA GLY A 27 33.07 15.56 1.01
C GLY A 27 34.20 15.42 0.00
N GLU A 28 35.42 15.32 0.47
CA GLU A 28 36.60 15.20 -0.36
C GLU A 28 36.73 13.81 -1.00
N LEU A 29 36.29 12.77 -0.30
CA LEU A 29 36.22 11.41 -0.85
C LEU A 29 35.17 11.25 -1.94
N LEU A 30 34.06 11.97 -1.84
CA LEU A 30 33.00 11.96 -2.87
C LEU A 30 33.41 12.76 -4.11
N ALA A 31 34.19 13.82 -3.95
CA ALA A 31 34.73 14.61 -5.06
C ALA A 31 35.74 13.83 -5.89
N ARG A 32 36.53 12.96 -5.28
CA ARG A 32 37.55 12.14 -6.00
C ARG A 32 36.97 10.95 -6.75
N ARG A 33 35.73 10.55 -6.48
CA ARG A 33 35.09 9.40 -7.15
C ARG A 33 34.38 9.74 -8.43
N GLY A 34 34.51 10.96 -8.94
CA GLY A 34 34.00 11.28 -10.29
C GLY A 34 32.54 10.89 -10.51
N LEU A 35 31.72 10.89 -9.45
CA LEU A 35 30.27 10.75 -9.59
C LEU A 35 29.73 12.08 -10.09
N HIS A 36 30.03 12.39 -11.33
CA HIS A 36 29.27 13.33 -12.10
C HIS A 36 27.89 12.71 -12.26
N GLY A 37 27.02 13.08 -11.35
CA GLY A 37 25.60 12.80 -11.51
C GLY A 37 25.18 13.39 -12.86
N ASN A 38 24.96 12.53 -13.80
CA ASN A 38 24.39 12.88 -15.09
C ASN A 38 22.98 13.44 -14.82
N ARG A 39 22.92 14.76 -14.67
CA ARG A 39 21.67 15.50 -14.51
C ARG A 39 21.07 15.82 -15.86
N ASP A 40 21.12 14.91 -16.78
CA ASP A 40 20.41 15.01 -18.03
C ASP A 40 19.65 13.72 -18.29
N THR A 41 18.62 13.52 -17.52
CA THR A 41 17.48 12.78 -18.00
C THR A 41 16.33 13.76 -18.01
N PRO A 42 15.95 14.32 -19.16
CA PRO A 42 14.61 14.83 -19.28
C PRO A 42 13.71 13.63 -19.06
N GLN A 43 13.09 13.58 -17.89
CA GLN A 43 11.95 12.70 -17.67
C GLN A 43 10.84 13.22 -18.59
N THR A 44 10.98 12.90 -19.84
CA THR A 44 9.84 12.78 -20.73
C THR A 44 9.00 11.69 -20.09
N SER A 45 7.94 12.14 -19.44
CA SER A 45 6.82 11.32 -19.00
C SER A 45 6.14 10.75 -20.25
N ALA A 46 6.87 9.94 -21.00
CA ALA A 46 6.24 8.90 -21.75
C ALA A 46 5.76 7.91 -20.69
N GLN A 47 4.55 8.10 -20.21
CA GLN A 47 3.75 7.04 -19.68
C GLN A 47 3.74 5.96 -20.77
N ARG A 48 4.80 5.14 -20.75
CA ARG A 48 4.63 3.78 -21.24
C ARG A 48 3.55 3.23 -20.34
N GLU A 49 2.35 3.17 -20.88
CA GLU A 49 1.40 2.17 -20.50
C GLU A 49 2.13 0.85 -20.72
N GLU A 50 2.90 0.46 -19.71
CA GLU A 50 3.33 -0.92 -19.63
C GLU A 50 2.04 -1.70 -19.61
N PRO A 51 1.78 -2.56 -20.58
CA PRO A 51 0.64 -3.44 -20.52
C PRO A 51 0.81 -4.20 -19.19
N CYS A 52 -0.08 -3.91 -18.26
CA CYS A 52 -0.13 -4.61 -16.98
C CYS A 52 0.07 -6.09 -17.29
N PRO A 53 1.07 -6.77 -16.69
CA PRO A 53 1.30 -8.18 -16.96
C PRO A 53 -0.02 -8.89 -16.81
N ALA A 54 -0.40 -9.59 -17.84
CA ALA A 54 -1.68 -10.27 -18.00
C ALA A 54 -2.07 -10.91 -16.67
N ALA A 55 -3.12 -10.41 -16.12
CA ALA A 55 -3.55 -10.66 -14.77
C ALA A 55 -3.77 -12.16 -14.59
N THR A 56 -2.86 -12.78 -13.88
CA THR A 56 -3.06 -14.12 -13.33
C THR A 56 -4.09 -14.00 -12.21
N GLY A 57 -5.34 -13.93 -12.57
CA GLY A 57 -6.46 -13.86 -11.64
C GLY A 57 -7.66 -14.55 -12.26
N PRO A 58 -8.61 -15.00 -11.46
CA PRO A 58 -9.78 -15.68 -11.93
C PRO A 58 -10.56 -14.83 -12.93
N ASP A 59 -11.02 -15.46 -13.99
CA ASP A 59 -11.86 -14.84 -15.00
C ASP A 59 -13.22 -14.48 -14.43
N LEU A 60 -13.56 -13.20 -14.49
CA LEU A 60 -14.83 -12.69 -14.00
C LEU A 60 -15.98 -12.82 -15.03
N SER A 61 -15.70 -13.35 -16.19
CA SER A 61 -16.71 -13.57 -17.24
C SER A 61 -17.85 -14.50 -16.82
N ARG A 62 -17.58 -15.37 -15.85
CA ARG A 62 -18.57 -16.30 -15.27
C ARG A 62 -19.28 -15.72 -14.05
N CYS A 63 -18.79 -14.62 -13.50
CA CYS A 63 -19.43 -13.94 -12.39
C CYS A 63 -20.73 -13.27 -12.88
N GLY A 64 -21.75 -13.37 -12.06
CA GLY A 64 -23.03 -12.76 -12.34
C GLY A 64 -23.01 -11.23 -12.19
N LYS A 65 -24.01 -10.70 -11.53
CA LYS A 65 -24.09 -9.27 -11.21
C LYS A 65 -23.11 -8.91 -10.09
N LEU A 66 -22.12 -8.11 -10.37
CA LEU A 66 -21.21 -7.55 -9.38
C LEU A 66 -21.76 -6.23 -8.86
N THR A 67 -21.75 -6.05 -7.56
CA THR A 67 -22.13 -4.78 -6.93
C THR A 67 -20.90 -4.17 -6.26
N VAL A 68 -20.59 -2.94 -6.64
CA VAL A 68 -19.53 -2.13 -6.03
C VAL A 68 -20.20 -1.03 -5.24
N SER A 69 -20.02 -1.01 -3.93
CA SER A 69 -20.60 -0.01 -3.04
C SER A 69 -19.50 0.68 -2.22
N ARG A 70 -19.80 1.91 -1.83
CA ARG A 70 -18.97 2.64 -0.87
C ARG A 70 -19.58 2.52 0.51
N GLU A 71 -18.81 2.00 1.44
CA GLU A 71 -19.23 1.84 2.83
C GLU A 71 -18.31 2.62 3.78
N ARG A 72 -18.91 3.21 4.82
CA ARG A 72 -18.18 3.85 5.92
C ARG A 72 -18.39 3.14 7.25
N LYS A 73 -19.46 2.40 7.36
CA LYS A 73 -19.85 1.70 8.59
C LYS A 73 -19.06 0.39 8.70
N GLY A 74 -18.51 0.12 9.87
CA GLY A 74 -17.77 -1.13 10.11
C GLY A 74 -16.28 -1.08 9.83
N HIS A 75 -15.74 -0.01 9.28
CA HIS A 75 -14.32 0.12 8.92
C HIS A 75 -13.58 1.18 9.76
N GLY A 76 -13.94 1.32 11.03
CA GLY A 76 -13.29 2.29 11.93
C GLY A 76 -13.49 3.74 11.50
N GLY A 77 -14.64 4.07 10.90
CA GLY A 77 -14.94 5.42 10.40
C GLY A 77 -14.24 5.78 9.09
N LYS A 78 -13.41 4.89 8.55
CA LYS A 78 -12.74 5.10 7.26
C LYS A 78 -13.68 4.68 6.12
N THR A 79 -13.55 5.35 5.00
CA THR A 79 -14.26 4.95 3.78
C THR A 79 -13.66 3.66 3.23
N ALA A 80 -14.49 2.73 2.84
CA ALA A 80 -14.08 1.51 2.16
C ALA A 80 -14.96 1.28 0.92
N THR A 81 -14.39 0.64 -0.08
CA THR A 81 -15.11 0.20 -1.27
C THR A 81 -15.33 -1.30 -1.16
N VAL A 82 -16.57 -1.73 -1.18
CA VAL A 82 -16.95 -3.14 -1.04
C VAL A 82 -17.43 -3.67 -2.38
N VAL A 83 -16.90 -4.82 -2.78
CA VAL A 83 -17.32 -5.54 -3.97
C VAL A 83 -18.01 -6.83 -3.54
N SER A 84 -19.24 -7.02 -3.93
CA SER A 84 -20.05 -8.20 -3.63
C SER A 84 -20.63 -8.86 -4.89
N GLY A 85 -21.06 -10.11 -4.75
CA GLY A 85 -21.63 -10.87 -5.86
C GLY A 85 -20.60 -11.57 -6.74
N LEU A 86 -19.37 -11.75 -6.25
CA LEU A 86 -18.31 -12.42 -6.98
C LEU A 86 -18.59 -13.92 -7.19
N GLY A 87 -19.25 -14.56 -6.22
CA GLY A 87 -19.58 -16.00 -6.30
C GLY A 87 -18.36 -16.91 -6.49
N LEU A 88 -17.19 -16.45 -6.07
CA LEU A 88 -15.93 -17.16 -6.21
C LEU A 88 -15.54 -17.85 -4.90
N PRO A 89 -14.83 -18.96 -4.97
CA PRO A 89 -14.28 -19.59 -3.79
C PRO A 89 -13.24 -18.68 -3.09
N ALA A 90 -13.07 -18.85 -1.79
CA ALA A 90 -12.21 -18.01 -0.96
C ALA A 90 -10.77 -17.89 -1.52
N ARG A 91 -10.24 -18.95 -2.11
CA ARG A 91 -8.90 -18.92 -2.72
C ARG A 91 -8.78 -17.91 -3.86
N ASP A 92 -9.81 -17.83 -4.68
CA ASP A 92 -9.84 -16.91 -5.82
C ASP A 92 -10.07 -15.48 -5.37
N LEU A 93 -10.87 -15.28 -4.32
CA LEU A 93 -11.06 -14.00 -3.66
C LEU A 93 -9.76 -13.46 -3.07
N ASP A 94 -8.95 -14.32 -2.41
CA ASP A 94 -7.63 -13.94 -1.91
C ASP A 94 -6.68 -13.54 -3.04
N GLY A 95 -6.70 -14.31 -4.13
CA GLY A 95 -5.93 -13.98 -5.33
C GLY A 95 -6.31 -12.63 -5.90
N MET A 96 -7.61 -12.35 -5.97
CA MET A 96 -8.14 -11.05 -6.41
C MET A 96 -7.76 -9.91 -5.48
N ALA A 97 -7.85 -10.11 -4.18
CA ALA A 97 -7.46 -9.10 -3.19
C ALA A 97 -5.98 -8.72 -3.34
N ARG A 98 -5.12 -9.69 -3.55
CA ARG A 98 -3.68 -9.46 -3.81
C ARG A 98 -3.45 -8.72 -5.13
N ALA A 99 -4.16 -9.10 -6.17
CA ALA A 99 -4.06 -8.45 -7.47
C ALA A 99 -4.57 -7.00 -7.42
N LEU A 100 -5.68 -6.75 -6.71
CA LEU A 100 -6.20 -5.41 -6.46
C LEU A 100 -5.22 -4.54 -5.66
N ARG A 101 -4.58 -5.08 -4.63
CA ARG A 101 -3.55 -4.34 -3.87
C ARG A 101 -2.42 -3.88 -4.77
N ARG A 102 -1.96 -4.74 -5.67
CA ARG A 102 -0.88 -4.41 -6.61
C ARG A 102 -1.32 -3.37 -7.64
N ALA A 103 -2.52 -3.53 -8.18
CA ALA A 103 -3.03 -2.66 -9.23
C ALA A 103 -3.42 -1.26 -8.73
N LEU A 104 -4.03 -1.18 -7.55
CA LEU A 104 -4.55 0.07 -7.01
C LEU A 104 -3.60 0.76 -6.02
N GLY A 105 -2.60 0.02 -5.49
CA GLY A 105 -1.69 0.52 -4.48
C GLY A 105 -2.35 0.81 -3.12
N CYS A 106 -3.52 0.24 -2.86
CA CYS A 106 -4.28 0.42 -1.63
C CYS A 106 -4.54 -0.92 -0.92
N GLY A 107 -4.88 -0.87 0.37
CA GLY A 107 -5.23 -2.06 1.13
C GLY A 107 -6.49 -2.72 0.58
N ALA A 108 -6.43 -4.03 0.38
CA ALA A 108 -7.61 -4.82 0.06
C ALA A 108 -7.62 -6.09 0.93
N SER A 109 -8.76 -6.50 1.38
CA SER A 109 -8.99 -7.68 2.20
C SER A 109 -10.23 -8.43 1.74
N VAL A 110 -10.33 -9.67 2.14
CA VAL A 110 -11.51 -10.49 1.90
C VAL A 110 -12.32 -10.54 3.19
N ASP A 111 -13.60 -10.28 3.10
CA ASP A 111 -14.55 -10.38 4.19
C ASP A 111 -15.71 -11.30 3.76
N GLY A 112 -15.61 -12.59 4.18
CA GLY A 112 -16.53 -13.61 3.74
C GLY A 112 -16.54 -13.79 2.22
N ASP A 113 -17.63 -13.41 1.58
CA ASP A 113 -17.82 -13.47 0.11
C ASP A 113 -17.64 -12.10 -0.57
N ARG A 114 -17.06 -11.14 0.13
CA ARG A 114 -16.89 -9.77 -0.34
C ARG A 114 -15.43 -9.36 -0.35
N LEU A 115 -15.08 -8.49 -1.28
CA LEU A 115 -13.78 -7.82 -1.30
C LEU A 115 -13.94 -6.41 -0.74
N VAL A 116 -13.13 -6.09 0.25
CA VAL A 116 -13.09 -4.78 0.90
C VAL A 116 -11.79 -4.07 0.51
N VAL A 117 -11.92 -2.95 -0.15
CA VAL A 117 -10.80 -2.11 -0.58
C VAL A 117 -10.78 -0.83 0.24
N GLN A 118 -9.65 -0.47 0.81
CA GLN A 118 -9.53 0.73 1.64
C GLN A 118 -9.63 2.00 0.79
N GLY A 119 -10.45 2.93 1.25
CA GLY A 119 -10.66 4.21 0.60
C GLY A 119 -11.80 4.22 -0.42
N ASP A 120 -12.04 5.39 -1.00
CA ASP A 120 -13.01 5.58 -2.07
C ASP A 120 -12.36 5.27 -3.41
N GLN A 121 -12.40 4.02 -3.80
CA GLN A 121 -11.77 3.51 -5.03
C GLN A 121 -12.80 2.96 -6.02
N VAL A 122 -14.07 3.32 -5.86
CA VAL A 122 -15.18 2.83 -6.70
C VAL A 122 -14.86 2.87 -8.19
N PRO A 123 -14.47 4.03 -8.78
CA PRO A 123 -14.21 4.10 -10.22
C PRO A 123 -13.02 3.23 -10.66
N ARG A 124 -11.98 3.18 -9.83
CA ARG A 124 -10.77 2.40 -10.16
C ARG A 124 -11.03 0.89 -10.06
N VAL A 125 -11.76 0.46 -9.04
CA VAL A 125 -12.20 -0.93 -8.88
C VAL A 125 -13.11 -1.34 -10.02
N GLN A 126 -14.04 -0.49 -10.42
CA GLN A 126 -14.94 -0.75 -11.54
C GLN A 126 -14.17 -0.94 -12.84
N ALA A 127 -13.24 -0.05 -13.17
CA ALA A 127 -12.40 -0.16 -14.35
C ALA A 127 -11.56 -1.44 -14.35
N TRP A 128 -10.99 -1.79 -13.19
CA TRP A 128 -10.19 -2.98 -13.03
C TRP A 128 -11.01 -4.29 -13.17
N LEU A 129 -12.21 -4.33 -12.63
CA LEU A 129 -13.14 -5.45 -12.80
C LEU A 129 -13.60 -5.59 -14.25
N GLY A 130 -13.89 -4.47 -14.92
CA GLY A 130 -14.25 -4.45 -16.34
C GLY A 130 -13.15 -5.00 -17.24
N ALA A 131 -11.90 -4.62 -16.98
CA ALA A 131 -10.73 -5.12 -17.70
C ALA A 131 -10.54 -6.64 -17.55
N ARG A 132 -11.13 -7.27 -16.51
CA ARG A 132 -11.09 -8.72 -16.27
C ARG A 132 -12.32 -9.46 -16.74
N GLY A 133 -13.15 -8.85 -17.54
CA GLY A 133 -14.30 -9.47 -18.16
C GLY A 133 -15.58 -9.42 -17.32
N ALA A 134 -15.65 -8.61 -16.28
CA ALA A 134 -16.89 -8.40 -15.55
C ALA A 134 -17.94 -7.73 -16.46
N ARG A 135 -18.98 -8.47 -16.79
CA ARG A 135 -20.01 -8.01 -17.75
C ARG A 135 -21.05 -7.10 -17.13
N ARG A 136 -21.32 -7.26 -15.85
CA ARG A 136 -22.40 -6.53 -15.18
C ARG A 136 -21.93 -5.98 -13.84
N ILE A 137 -21.54 -4.73 -13.85
CA ILE A 137 -21.10 -4.03 -12.64
C ILE A 137 -22.18 -2.99 -12.30
N VAL A 138 -22.67 -3.03 -11.07
CA VAL A 138 -23.63 -2.08 -10.53
C VAL A 138 -22.95 -1.32 -9.41
N VAL A 139 -23.00 0.00 -9.48
CA VAL A 139 -22.52 0.85 -8.40
C VAL A 139 -23.68 1.09 -7.44
N GLY A 140 -23.50 0.63 -6.20
CA GLY A 140 -24.39 0.91 -5.09
C GLY A 140 -23.89 2.10 -4.28
N SER A 141 -24.79 2.84 -3.74
CA SER A 141 -24.51 3.98 -2.86
C SER A 141 -24.88 3.61 -1.42
#